data_10f565a8acbc60d15fb2bd51e9585ba5
#
_entry.id   10f565a8acbc60d15fb2bd51e9585ba5
#
_cell.length_a   1.000
_cell.length_b   1.000
_cell.length_c   1.000
_cell.angle_alpha   90.00
_cell.angle_beta   90.00
_cell.angle_gamma   90.00
#
_symmetry.space_group_name_H-M   'P 1'
#
loop_
_entity.id
_entity.type
_entity.pdbx_description
1 polymer ?
#
loop_
_entity_poly.entity_id
_entity_poly.type
_entity_poly.pdbx_seq_one_letter_code
_entity_poly.pdbx_strand_id
1 'polypeptide(L)'
;MIVLGFGILCLIIGCAKNPFTGKSTMALVPDSQIFPTAFQQYNQFLSENKVLKGTADAKRVENVGIKIKTAAERWLNANVNSTYLKNYAWEYNLVDSKEVNAWCMPGGKIVVYTGILPITKDEAGMAAVMGHEVAHALANHGQQRMSAGLLQQAGAIGVAIATSSKSQQQQAEFMQYYGLASQVGGMLPFSRSHESEADQIGLLLMAIAGYNPENAVYVWERMSAKAGGQAPPEFMSTHPSNETRITNLKQWIPNVKVEAAKFGVVFK
;
A
#
# COMPACT_ATOMS: atom_id res chain seq x y z
N MET A 1 -14.11 -50.13 -13.98
CA MET A 1 -13.98 -48.78 -14.60
C MET A 1 -14.64 -47.78 -13.69
N ILE A 2 -13.85 -47.12 -12.84
CA ILE A 2 -14.35 -46.04 -11.98
C ILE A 2 -13.95 -44.74 -12.68
N VAL A 3 -14.95 -44.04 -13.23
CA VAL A 3 -14.80 -42.71 -13.80
C VAL A 3 -14.69 -41.74 -12.62
N LEU A 4 -13.46 -41.32 -12.27
CA LEU A 4 -13.23 -40.19 -11.37
C LEU A 4 -13.63 -38.93 -12.14
N GLY A 5 -14.83 -38.43 -11.86
CA GLY A 5 -15.25 -37.10 -12.28
C GLY A 5 -14.36 -36.04 -11.59
N PHE A 6 -13.41 -35.50 -12.33
CA PHE A 6 -12.66 -34.31 -11.97
C PHE A 6 -13.65 -33.14 -12.03
N GLY A 7 -14.26 -32.84 -10.88
CA GLY A 7 -14.98 -31.60 -10.70
C GLY A 7 -14.00 -30.44 -10.88
N ILE A 8 -14.04 -29.78 -12.04
CA ILE A 8 -13.40 -28.49 -12.25
C ILE A 8 -14.12 -27.52 -11.29
N LEU A 9 -13.54 -27.32 -10.12
CA LEU A 9 -13.91 -26.21 -9.24
C LEU A 9 -13.56 -24.95 -10.02
N CYS A 10 -14.55 -24.36 -10.68
CA CYS A 10 -14.43 -23.02 -11.24
C CYS A 10 -14.11 -22.09 -10.05
N LEU A 11 -12.83 -21.84 -9.83
CA LEU A 11 -12.36 -20.71 -9.03
C LEU A 11 -12.97 -19.49 -9.70
N ILE A 12 -14.08 -18.99 -9.15
CA ILE A 12 -14.52 -17.62 -9.43
C ILE A 12 -13.39 -16.77 -8.87
N ILE A 13 -12.45 -16.43 -9.75
CA ILE A 13 -11.37 -15.49 -9.39
C ILE A 13 -12.11 -14.18 -9.13
N GLY A 14 -12.27 -13.83 -7.86
CA GLY A 14 -12.81 -12.56 -7.46
C GLY A 14 -11.91 -11.47 -8.03
N CYS A 15 -12.41 -10.70 -8.98
CA CYS A 15 -11.74 -9.52 -9.52
C CYS A 15 -12.40 -8.29 -8.93
N ALA A 16 -11.61 -7.39 -8.36
CA ALA A 16 -12.01 -6.04 -8.03
C ALA A 16 -11.42 -5.07 -9.05
N LYS A 17 -12.02 -3.90 -9.21
CA LYS A 17 -11.42 -2.82 -10.00
C LYS A 17 -10.79 -1.80 -9.06
N ASN A 18 -9.55 -1.43 -9.34
CA ASN A 18 -8.95 -0.26 -8.70
C ASN A 18 -9.76 0.98 -9.12
N PRO A 19 -10.34 1.72 -8.18
CA PRO A 19 -11.21 2.85 -8.51
C PRO A 19 -10.46 4.00 -9.20
N PHE A 20 -9.16 4.15 -8.96
CA PHE A 20 -8.34 5.24 -9.51
C PHE A 20 -7.82 4.94 -10.91
N THR A 21 -7.47 3.70 -11.19
CA THR A 21 -6.83 3.31 -12.47
C THR A 21 -7.73 2.49 -13.38
N GLY A 22 -8.85 1.99 -12.87
CA GLY A 22 -9.76 1.10 -13.60
C GLY A 22 -9.20 -0.30 -13.84
N LYS A 23 -7.96 -0.59 -13.41
CA LYS A 23 -7.33 -1.90 -13.59
C LYS A 23 -8.06 -2.97 -12.80
N SER A 24 -8.24 -4.13 -13.40
CA SER A 24 -8.74 -5.32 -12.71
C SER A 24 -7.64 -5.86 -11.79
N THR A 25 -8.00 -6.11 -10.55
CA THR A 25 -7.11 -6.58 -9.49
C THR A 25 -7.62 -7.88 -8.90
N MET A 26 -6.71 -8.71 -8.42
CA MET A 26 -7.05 -9.98 -7.81
C MET A 26 -7.58 -9.77 -6.39
N ALA A 27 -8.77 -10.27 -6.09
CA ALA A 27 -9.47 -10.09 -4.82
C ALA A 27 -10.07 -11.43 -4.34
N LEU A 28 -9.19 -12.40 -4.00
CA LEU A 28 -9.63 -13.73 -3.53
C LEU A 28 -10.19 -13.68 -2.10
N VAL A 29 -9.80 -12.67 -1.32
CA VAL A 29 -10.29 -12.45 0.03
C VAL A 29 -11.17 -11.20 0.03
N PRO A 30 -12.47 -11.28 0.37
CA PRO A 30 -13.37 -10.13 0.32
C PRO A 30 -13.12 -9.14 1.48
N ASP A 31 -13.46 -7.86 1.27
CA ASP A 31 -13.34 -6.80 2.27
C ASP A 31 -14.07 -7.12 3.59
N SER A 32 -15.18 -7.86 3.51
CA SER A 32 -15.93 -8.32 4.69
C SER A 32 -15.13 -9.21 5.64
N GLN A 33 -14.05 -9.83 5.15
CA GLN A 33 -13.12 -10.62 5.98
C GLN A 33 -11.88 -9.81 6.34
N ILE A 34 -11.40 -8.95 5.42
CA ILE A 34 -10.17 -8.19 5.61
C ILE A 34 -10.35 -7.08 6.64
N PHE A 35 -11.42 -6.28 6.56
CA PHE A 35 -11.60 -5.12 7.43
C PHE A 35 -11.72 -5.49 8.92
N PRO A 36 -12.56 -6.47 9.33
CA PRO A 36 -12.60 -6.87 10.74
C PRO A 36 -11.25 -7.32 11.28
N THR A 37 -10.50 -8.11 10.50
CA THR A 37 -9.16 -8.59 10.87
C THR A 37 -8.18 -7.41 11.00
N ALA A 38 -8.19 -6.49 10.03
CA ALA A 38 -7.34 -5.30 10.06
C ALA A 38 -7.65 -4.42 11.28
N PHE A 39 -8.95 -4.22 11.61
CA PHE A 39 -9.35 -3.43 12.77
C PHE A 39 -8.96 -4.09 14.10
N GLN A 40 -9.07 -5.39 14.20
CA GLN A 40 -8.61 -6.13 15.37
C GLN A 40 -7.09 -6.01 15.55
N GLN A 41 -6.31 -6.23 14.50
CA GLN A 41 -4.85 -6.11 14.53
C GLN A 41 -4.41 -4.68 14.85
N TYR A 42 -5.10 -3.68 14.29
CA TYR A 42 -4.85 -2.28 14.60
C TYR A 42 -5.07 -1.96 16.09
N ASN A 43 -6.19 -2.38 16.66
CA ASN A 43 -6.50 -2.15 18.07
C ASN A 43 -5.50 -2.86 18.98
N GLN A 44 -5.11 -4.09 18.63
CA GLN A 44 -4.05 -4.81 19.34
C GLN A 44 -2.74 -4.04 19.29
N PHE A 45 -2.31 -3.60 18.10
CA PHE A 45 -1.10 -2.80 17.93
C PHE A 45 -1.12 -1.53 18.80
N LEU A 46 -2.23 -0.79 18.83
CA LEU A 46 -2.35 0.41 19.65
C LEU A 46 -2.28 0.10 21.15
N SER A 47 -2.75 -1.06 21.59
CA SER A 47 -2.68 -1.47 23.00
C SER A 47 -1.27 -1.84 23.46
N GLU A 48 -0.41 -2.25 22.52
CA GLU A 48 0.98 -2.68 22.76
C GLU A 48 1.98 -1.53 22.58
N ASN A 49 1.55 -0.39 22.04
CA ASN A 49 2.44 0.72 21.68
C ASN A 49 2.01 2.04 22.33
N LYS A 50 2.98 2.91 22.55
CA LYS A 50 2.74 4.23 23.16
C LYS A 50 2.17 5.20 22.14
N VAL A 51 0.85 5.39 22.17
CA VAL A 51 0.15 6.36 21.33
C VAL A 51 0.26 7.75 21.94
N LEU A 52 0.72 8.71 21.14
CA LEU A 52 0.79 10.13 21.53
C LEU A 52 -0.51 10.85 21.16
N LYS A 53 -1.19 11.42 22.16
CA LYS A 53 -2.43 12.18 21.95
C LYS A 53 -2.25 13.62 22.41
N GLY A 54 -2.93 14.56 21.73
CA GLY A 54 -2.98 15.97 22.11
C GLY A 54 -1.70 16.78 21.84
N THR A 55 -0.60 16.15 21.43
CA THR A 55 0.63 16.86 21.04
C THR A 55 0.44 17.60 19.70
N ALA A 56 1.29 18.60 19.43
CA ALA A 56 1.25 19.31 18.15
C ALA A 56 1.44 18.36 16.95
N ASP A 57 2.36 17.39 17.08
CA ASP A 57 2.61 16.40 16.03
C ASP A 57 1.44 15.43 15.86
N ALA A 58 0.79 14.97 16.93
CA ALA A 58 -0.39 14.13 16.83
C ALA A 58 -1.55 14.85 16.13
N LYS A 59 -1.77 16.13 16.47
CA LYS A 59 -2.77 16.98 15.79
C LYS A 59 -2.41 17.19 14.31
N ARG A 60 -1.14 17.35 14.00
CA ARG A 60 -0.67 17.46 12.61
C ARG A 60 -0.96 16.19 11.80
N VAL A 61 -0.70 15.00 12.37
CA VAL A 61 -1.02 13.71 11.74
C VAL A 61 -2.52 13.59 11.49
N GLU A 62 -3.35 13.91 12.48
CA GLU A 62 -4.81 13.87 12.35
C GLU A 62 -5.31 14.85 11.29
N ASN A 63 -4.87 16.10 11.32
CA ASN A 63 -5.28 17.13 10.36
C ASN A 63 -4.90 16.77 8.91
N VAL A 64 -3.68 16.28 8.71
CA VAL A 64 -3.23 15.83 7.38
C VAL A 64 -4.05 14.62 6.93
N GLY A 65 -4.28 13.66 7.83
CA GLY A 65 -5.09 12.48 7.53
C GLY A 65 -6.52 12.83 7.11
N ILE A 66 -7.18 13.76 7.81
CA ILE A 66 -8.51 14.26 7.47
C ILE A 66 -8.51 14.92 6.08
N LYS A 67 -7.51 15.73 5.76
CA LYS A 67 -7.41 16.38 4.43
C LYS A 67 -7.18 15.35 3.31
N ILE A 68 -6.33 14.33 3.51
CA ILE A 68 -6.11 13.25 2.55
C ILE A 68 -7.38 12.42 2.36
N LYS A 69 -8.06 12.03 3.45
CA LYS A 69 -9.37 11.37 3.39
C LYS A 69 -10.37 12.20 2.57
N THR A 70 -10.50 13.48 2.87
CA THR A 70 -11.42 14.38 2.16
C THR A 70 -11.08 14.49 0.67
N ALA A 71 -9.79 14.51 0.32
CA ALA A 71 -9.33 14.48 -1.06
C ALA A 71 -9.76 13.19 -1.77
N ALA A 72 -9.59 12.03 -1.11
CA ALA A 72 -10.03 10.74 -1.64
C ALA A 72 -11.55 10.69 -1.84
N GLU A 73 -12.33 11.17 -0.88
CA GLU A 73 -13.80 11.25 -0.98
C GLU A 73 -14.23 12.15 -2.16
N ARG A 74 -13.62 13.33 -2.29
CA ARG A 74 -13.92 14.26 -3.40
C ARG A 74 -13.62 13.62 -4.75
N TRP A 75 -12.47 12.98 -4.89
CA TRP A 75 -12.06 12.35 -6.14
C TRP A 75 -12.99 11.17 -6.49
N LEU A 76 -13.27 10.28 -5.53
CA LEU A 76 -14.13 9.10 -5.74
C LEU A 76 -15.58 9.51 -6.06
N ASN A 77 -16.11 10.51 -5.39
CA ASN A 77 -17.47 11.02 -5.67
C ASN A 77 -17.59 11.61 -7.09
N ALA A 78 -16.52 12.25 -7.58
CA ALA A 78 -16.50 12.85 -8.90
C ALA A 78 -16.30 11.84 -10.04
N ASN A 79 -15.59 10.72 -9.80
CA ASN A 79 -15.09 9.85 -10.87
C ASN A 79 -15.65 8.44 -10.86
N VAL A 80 -16.12 7.93 -9.70
CA VAL A 80 -16.49 6.52 -9.57
C VAL A 80 -17.86 6.34 -8.92
N ASN A 81 -17.90 6.31 -7.60
CA ASN A 81 -19.10 6.08 -6.81
C ASN A 81 -18.86 6.48 -5.35
N SER A 82 -19.83 7.16 -4.77
CA SER A 82 -19.80 7.60 -3.38
C SER A 82 -19.82 6.47 -2.34
N THR A 83 -20.14 5.23 -2.74
CA THR A 83 -20.24 4.10 -1.81
C THR A 83 -18.91 3.36 -1.58
N TYR A 84 -17.84 3.66 -2.33
CA TYR A 84 -16.57 2.93 -2.23
C TYR A 84 -15.99 2.95 -0.81
N LEU A 85 -16.08 4.07 -0.12
CA LEU A 85 -15.56 4.24 1.24
C LEU A 85 -16.55 3.95 2.36
N LYS A 86 -17.75 3.41 2.04
CA LYS A 86 -18.83 3.21 3.00
C LYS A 86 -18.42 2.41 4.25
N ASN A 87 -17.54 1.45 4.10
CA ASN A 87 -17.09 0.56 5.18
C ASN A 87 -15.75 0.98 5.80
N TYR A 88 -15.16 2.12 5.36
CA TYR A 88 -13.94 2.65 5.93
C TYR A 88 -14.22 3.28 7.29
N ALA A 89 -13.39 2.95 8.27
CA ALA A 89 -13.47 3.48 9.64
C ALA A 89 -12.16 4.22 9.96
N TRP A 90 -12.00 5.40 9.34
CA TRP A 90 -10.78 6.21 9.38
C TRP A 90 -10.34 6.53 10.80
N GLU A 91 -9.07 6.31 11.07
CA GLU A 91 -8.43 6.65 12.33
C GLU A 91 -6.95 6.97 12.10
N TYR A 92 -6.43 7.97 12.84
CA TYR A 92 -5.09 8.50 12.66
C TYR A 92 -4.38 8.53 14.00
N ASN A 93 -3.28 7.80 14.15
CA ASN A 93 -2.53 7.78 15.39
C ASN A 93 -1.04 8.05 15.15
N LEU A 94 -0.46 8.85 16.04
CA LEU A 94 0.99 9.03 16.15
C LEU A 94 1.50 8.11 17.26
N VAL A 95 2.46 7.25 16.96
CA VAL A 95 3.07 6.31 17.90
C VAL A 95 4.51 6.74 18.20
N ASP A 96 4.87 6.73 19.48
CA ASP A 96 6.22 7.03 19.97
C ASP A 96 7.16 5.87 19.63
N SER A 97 7.83 5.95 18.51
CA SER A 97 8.83 4.99 18.07
C SER A 97 9.96 5.68 17.32
N LYS A 98 11.19 5.22 17.52
CA LYS A 98 12.37 5.71 16.79
C LYS A 98 12.44 5.17 15.34
N GLU A 99 11.64 4.17 15.03
CA GLU A 99 11.55 3.62 13.69
C GLU A 99 11.04 4.67 12.69
N VAL A 100 11.67 4.72 11.55
CA VAL A 100 11.21 5.56 10.43
C VAL A 100 10.17 4.77 9.67
N ASN A 101 8.90 4.93 10.08
CA ASN A 101 7.81 4.17 9.50
C ASN A 101 6.47 4.91 9.54
N ALA A 102 5.57 4.54 8.64
CA ALA A 102 4.15 4.83 8.63
C ALA A 102 3.42 3.73 7.84
N TRP A 103 2.16 3.50 8.12
CA TRP A 103 1.36 2.52 7.39
C TRP A 103 -0.13 2.81 7.48
N CYS A 104 -0.88 2.30 6.50
CA CYS A 104 -2.33 2.33 6.48
C CYS A 104 -2.88 0.92 6.23
N MET A 105 -3.63 0.39 7.18
CA MET A 105 -4.36 -0.87 6.99
C MET A 105 -5.62 -0.67 6.16
N PRO A 106 -6.11 -1.74 5.52
CA PRO A 106 -7.42 -1.74 4.87
C PRO A 106 -8.52 -1.16 5.78
N GLY A 107 -9.41 -0.35 5.19
CA GLY A 107 -10.45 0.33 5.97
C GLY A 107 -10.03 1.64 6.61
N GLY A 108 -8.80 2.16 6.34
CA GLY A 108 -8.39 3.52 6.68
C GLY A 108 -7.80 3.68 8.10
N LYS A 109 -7.19 2.64 8.67
CA LYS A 109 -6.51 2.69 9.95
C LYS A 109 -5.04 3.07 9.75
N ILE A 110 -4.65 4.29 10.16
CA ILE A 110 -3.35 4.89 9.88
C ILE A 110 -2.54 5.05 11.16
N VAL A 111 -1.28 4.65 11.08
CA VAL A 111 -0.25 4.91 12.08
C VAL A 111 0.92 5.63 11.45
N VAL A 112 1.40 6.66 12.13
CA VAL A 112 2.64 7.35 11.83
C VAL A 112 3.56 7.23 13.04
N TYR A 113 4.82 6.89 12.83
CA TYR A 113 5.81 6.81 13.91
C TYR A 113 6.56 8.13 14.06
N THR A 114 6.92 8.49 15.31
CA THR A 114 7.67 9.73 15.54
C THR A 114 9.01 9.77 14.80
N GLY A 115 9.62 8.62 14.57
CA GLY A 115 10.88 8.49 13.84
C GLY A 115 10.84 8.99 12.38
N ILE A 116 9.66 9.08 11.74
CA ILE A 116 9.54 9.61 10.39
C ILE A 116 9.42 11.15 10.35
N LEU A 117 9.09 11.80 11.48
CA LEU A 117 8.86 13.25 11.54
C LEU A 117 10.05 14.09 11.06
N PRO A 118 11.32 13.75 11.39
CA PRO A 118 12.47 14.48 10.85
C PRO A 118 12.60 14.44 9.33
N ILE A 119 12.02 13.42 8.68
CA ILE A 119 12.04 13.24 7.23
C ILE A 119 10.89 13.99 6.58
N THR A 120 9.70 13.90 7.14
CA THR A 120 8.52 14.63 6.64
C THR A 120 8.63 16.13 6.88
N LYS A 121 9.21 16.57 8.00
CA LYS A 121 9.45 17.95 8.45
C LYS A 121 8.18 18.74 8.73
N ASP A 122 7.28 18.82 7.74
CA ASP A 122 6.08 19.66 7.75
C ASP A 122 4.82 18.89 7.31
N GLU A 123 3.69 19.60 7.22
CA GLU A 123 2.42 19.00 6.77
C GLU A 123 2.50 18.49 5.32
N ALA A 124 3.20 19.17 4.43
CA ALA A 124 3.27 18.77 3.04
C ALA A 124 4.10 17.49 2.85
N GLY A 125 5.21 17.36 3.59
CA GLY A 125 5.97 16.12 3.62
C GLY A 125 5.21 14.98 4.32
N MET A 126 4.44 15.29 5.37
CA MET A 126 3.55 14.32 6.01
C MET A 126 2.46 13.85 5.04
N ALA A 127 1.87 14.78 4.26
CA ALA A 127 0.85 14.46 3.26
C ALA A 127 1.40 13.58 2.13
N ALA A 128 2.67 13.72 1.76
CA ALA A 128 3.31 12.84 0.78
C ALA A 128 3.36 11.39 1.27
N VAL A 129 3.78 11.17 2.53
CA VAL A 129 3.83 9.84 3.13
C VAL A 129 2.43 9.29 3.36
N MET A 130 1.55 10.03 4.03
CA MET A 130 0.19 9.57 4.34
C MET A 130 -0.64 9.35 3.08
N GLY A 131 -0.46 10.20 2.05
CA GLY A 131 -1.11 10.02 0.74
C GLY A 131 -0.70 8.70 0.08
N HIS A 132 0.60 8.36 0.13
CA HIS A 132 1.12 7.09 -0.36
C HIS A 132 0.54 5.89 0.39
N GLU A 133 0.51 5.93 1.73
CA GLU A 133 -0.05 4.86 2.55
C GLU A 133 -1.56 4.68 2.33
N VAL A 134 -2.30 5.78 2.26
CA VAL A 134 -3.74 5.77 1.95
C VAL A 134 -3.98 5.21 0.55
N ALA A 135 -3.12 5.53 -0.43
CA ALA A 135 -3.22 4.99 -1.78
C ALA A 135 -3.07 3.46 -1.80
N HIS A 136 -2.17 2.88 -0.99
CA HIS A 136 -2.08 1.43 -0.85
C HIS A 136 -3.39 0.81 -0.34
N ALA A 137 -4.04 1.43 0.65
CA ALA A 137 -5.32 0.95 1.17
C ALA A 137 -6.45 1.10 0.14
N LEU A 138 -6.53 2.24 -0.55
CA LEU A 138 -7.57 2.53 -1.55
C LEU A 138 -7.42 1.68 -2.83
N ALA A 139 -6.19 1.36 -3.22
CA ALA A 139 -5.91 0.46 -4.35
C ALA A 139 -5.99 -1.03 -3.97
N ASN A 140 -6.31 -1.35 -2.71
CA ASN A 140 -6.41 -2.72 -2.19
C ASN A 140 -5.13 -3.55 -2.36
N HIS A 141 -3.94 -2.90 -2.27
CA HIS A 141 -2.66 -3.57 -2.46
C HIS A 141 -2.41 -4.68 -1.41
N GLY A 142 -2.90 -4.51 -0.18
CA GLY A 142 -2.87 -5.55 0.87
C GLY A 142 -3.66 -6.79 0.45
N GLN A 143 -4.90 -6.61 -0.03
CA GLN A 143 -5.76 -7.69 -0.53
C GLN A 143 -5.12 -8.43 -1.71
N GLN A 144 -4.54 -7.68 -2.64
CA GLN A 144 -3.85 -8.24 -3.80
C GLN A 144 -2.63 -9.08 -3.39
N ARG A 145 -1.82 -8.59 -2.42
CA ARG A 145 -0.69 -9.35 -1.86
C ARG A 145 -1.12 -10.63 -1.18
N MET A 146 -2.20 -10.58 -0.37
CA MET A 146 -2.78 -11.78 0.26
C MET A 146 -3.24 -12.80 -0.80
N SER A 147 -3.93 -12.33 -1.84
CA SER A 147 -4.39 -13.17 -2.94
C SER A 147 -3.23 -13.81 -3.71
N ALA A 148 -2.19 -13.04 -4.00
CA ALA A 148 -0.97 -13.57 -4.65
C ALA A 148 -0.24 -14.59 -3.77
N GLY A 149 -0.18 -14.36 -2.47
CA GLY A 149 0.38 -15.32 -1.50
C GLY A 149 -0.38 -16.64 -1.46
N LEU A 150 -1.71 -16.60 -1.50
CA LEU A 150 -2.55 -17.80 -1.59
C LEU A 150 -2.28 -18.60 -2.88
N LEU A 151 -2.13 -17.91 -4.03
CA LEU A 151 -1.77 -18.58 -5.28
C LEU A 151 -0.36 -19.16 -5.24
N GLN A 152 0.58 -18.47 -4.64
CA GLN A 152 1.93 -18.99 -4.46
C GLN A 152 1.94 -20.25 -3.59
N GLN A 153 1.16 -20.28 -2.51
CA GLN A 153 1.00 -21.47 -1.68
C GLN A 153 0.36 -22.63 -2.45
N ALA A 154 -0.71 -22.36 -3.21
CA ALA A 154 -1.36 -23.38 -4.05
C ALA A 154 -0.40 -23.95 -5.11
N GLY A 155 0.42 -23.10 -5.72
CA GLY A 155 1.47 -23.52 -6.65
C GLY A 155 2.54 -24.40 -5.97
N ALA A 156 2.95 -24.06 -4.74
CA ALA A 156 3.90 -24.88 -3.97
C ALA A 156 3.32 -26.28 -3.66
N ILE A 157 2.04 -26.37 -3.30
CA ILE A 157 1.35 -27.65 -3.11
C ILE A 157 1.32 -28.43 -4.44
N GLY A 158 1.04 -27.76 -5.56
CA GLY A 158 1.08 -28.39 -6.88
C GLY A 158 2.46 -28.98 -7.22
N VAL A 159 3.53 -28.25 -6.95
CA VAL A 159 4.92 -28.72 -7.11
C VAL A 159 5.18 -29.93 -6.21
N ALA A 160 4.78 -29.90 -4.95
CA ALA A 160 4.96 -31.01 -4.00
C ALA A 160 4.24 -32.27 -4.49
N ILE A 161 3.01 -32.15 -4.98
CA ILE A 161 2.25 -33.28 -5.55
C ILE A 161 2.94 -33.83 -6.80
N ALA A 162 3.32 -32.95 -7.75
CA ALA A 162 3.94 -33.34 -9.01
C ALA A 162 5.31 -34.01 -8.83
N THR A 163 6.00 -33.72 -7.73
CA THR A 163 7.32 -34.28 -7.42
C THR A 163 7.28 -35.39 -6.37
N SER A 164 6.10 -35.80 -5.88
CA SER A 164 5.93 -36.76 -4.79
C SER A 164 6.60 -38.12 -5.03
N SER A 165 6.77 -38.54 -6.29
CA SER A 165 7.47 -39.79 -6.67
C SER A 165 9.00 -39.62 -6.78
N LYS A 166 9.55 -38.44 -6.58
CA LYS A 166 11.00 -38.15 -6.68
C LYS A 166 11.68 -38.30 -5.31
N SER A 167 13.01 -38.37 -5.30
CA SER A 167 13.78 -38.37 -4.07
C SER A 167 13.58 -37.07 -3.28
N GLN A 168 13.78 -37.09 -1.95
CA GLN A 168 13.70 -35.89 -1.10
C GLN A 168 14.60 -34.76 -1.60
N GLN A 169 15.81 -35.08 -2.06
CA GLN A 169 16.73 -34.08 -2.61
C GLN A 169 16.14 -33.41 -3.85
N GLN A 170 15.60 -34.19 -4.79
CA GLN A 170 14.94 -33.64 -6.00
C GLN A 170 13.71 -32.80 -5.66
N GLN A 171 12.89 -33.24 -4.69
CA GLN A 171 11.73 -32.46 -4.23
C GLN A 171 12.18 -31.09 -3.67
N ALA A 172 13.23 -31.09 -2.84
CA ALA A 172 13.80 -29.85 -2.30
C ALA A 172 14.32 -28.90 -3.38
N GLU A 173 15.01 -29.43 -4.39
CA GLU A 173 15.49 -28.65 -5.54
C GLU A 173 14.33 -28.03 -6.34
N PHE A 174 13.27 -28.81 -6.65
CA PHE A 174 12.09 -28.27 -7.33
C PHE A 174 11.39 -27.18 -6.51
N MET A 175 11.26 -27.36 -5.21
CA MET A 175 10.68 -26.34 -4.31
C MET A 175 11.54 -25.07 -4.25
N GLN A 176 12.86 -25.20 -4.24
CA GLN A 176 13.79 -24.07 -4.27
C GLN A 176 13.66 -23.29 -5.60
N TYR A 177 13.63 -23.99 -6.74
CA TYR A 177 13.43 -23.35 -8.04
C TYR A 177 12.06 -22.67 -8.14
N TYR A 178 11.00 -23.31 -7.67
CA TYR A 178 9.67 -22.70 -7.61
C TYR A 178 9.65 -21.44 -6.74
N GLY A 179 10.23 -21.50 -5.55
CA GLY A 179 10.32 -20.36 -4.63
C GLY A 179 11.05 -19.18 -5.29
N LEU A 180 12.21 -19.43 -5.89
CA LEU A 180 12.99 -18.40 -6.58
C LEU A 180 12.23 -17.83 -7.79
N ALA A 181 11.67 -18.69 -8.65
CA ALA A 181 10.95 -18.27 -9.85
C ALA A 181 9.69 -17.46 -9.50
N SER A 182 8.90 -17.90 -8.51
CA SER A 182 7.70 -17.18 -8.07
C SER A 182 8.05 -15.83 -7.41
N GLN A 183 9.15 -15.77 -6.66
CA GLN A 183 9.60 -14.52 -6.05
C GLN A 183 10.10 -13.53 -7.11
N VAL A 184 11.03 -13.94 -7.96
CA VAL A 184 11.70 -13.05 -8.92
C VAL A 184 10.80 -12.70 -10.11
N GLY A 185 10.07 -13.69 -10.65
CA GLY A 185 9.20 -13.51 -11.82
C GLY A 185 7.79 -13.02 -11.50
N GLY A 186 7.34 -13.16 -10.25
CA GLY A 186 5.99 -12.82 -9.81
C GLY A 186 5.96 -11.73 -8.75
N MET A 187 6.34 -12.04 -7.52
CA MET A 187 6.11 -11.16 -6.37
C MET A 187 6.86 -9.83 -6.42
N LEU A 188 8.13 -9.81 -6.88
CA LEU A 188 8.89 -8.57 -6.95
C LEU A 188 8.38 -7.58 -8.01
N PRO A 189 8.10 -7.97 -9.27
CA PRO A 189 7.49 -7.08 -10.25
C PRO A 189 6.11 -6.57 -9.80
N PHE A 190 5.31 -7.44 -9.19
CA PHE A 190 4.01 -7.11 -8.64
C PHE A 190 4.12 -6.04 -7.52
N SER A 191 5.06 -6.19 -6.58
CA SER A 191 5.32 -5.20 -5.54
C SER A 191 5.74 -3.85 -6.12
N ARG A 192 6.65 -3.82 -7.10
CA ARG A 192 7.08 -2.58 -7.77
C ARG A 192 5.94 -1.85 -8.48
N SER A 193 5.01 -2.60 -9.09
CA SER A 193 3.84 -1.98 -9.73
C SER A 193 2.91 -1.34 -8.71
N HIS A 194 2.75 -1.93 -7.52
CA HIS A 194 1.98 -1.36 -6.41
C HIS A 194 2.61 -0.07 -5.88
N GLU A 195 3.94 -0.03 -5.74
CA GLU A 195 4.63 1.20 -5.33
C GLU A 195 4.41 2.35 -6.31
N SER A 196 4.57 2.07 -7.61
CA SER A 196 4.33 3.07 -8.66
C SER A 196 2.88 3.56 -8.68
N GLU A 197 1.91 2.66 -8.48
CA GLU A 197 0.49 3.02 -8.42
C GLU A 197 0.17 3.82 -7.15
N ALA A 198 0.74 3.45 -6.01
CA ALA A 198 0.59 4.18 -4.75
C ALA A 198 1.19 5.59 -4.82
N ASP A 199 2.32 5.74 -5.50
CA ASP A 199 2.93 7.06 -5.74
C ASP A 199 2.03 7.96 -6.59
N GLN A 200 1.46 7.45 -7.69
CA GLN A 200 0.58 8.24 -8.55
C GLN A 200 -0.69 8.68 -7.81
N ILE A 201 -1.34 7.75 -7.14
CA ILE A 201 -2.57 8.03 -6.39
C ILE A 201 -2.26 8.96 -5.20
N GLY A 202 -1.22 8.66 -4.44
CA GLY A 202 -0.82 9.45 -3.27
C GLY A 202 -0.45 10.89 -3.63
N LEU A 203 0.27 11.07 -4.75
CA LEU A 203 0.62 12.40 -5.29
C LEU A 203 -0.65 13.19 -5.69
N LEU A 204 -1.62 12.53 -6.30
CA LEU A 204 -2.91 13.14 -6.63
C LEU A 204 -3.69 13.53 -5.39
N LEU A 205 -3.79 12.65 -4.40
CA LEU A 205 -4.52 12.90 -3.16
C LEU A 205 -3.91 14.06 -2.37
N MET A 206 -2.57 14.11 -2.21
CA MET A 206 -1.93 15.24 -1.53
C MET A 206 -2.17 16.55 -2.25
N ALA A 207 -2.17 16.56 -3.59
CA ALA A 207 -2.44 17.75 -4.37
C ALA A 207 -3.91 18.23 -4.22
N ILE A 208 -4.89 17.32 -4.31
CA ILE A 208 -6.31 17.67 -4.08
C ILE A 208 -6.55 18.12 -2.62
N ALA A 209 -5.76 17.61 -1.67
CA ALA A 209 -5.76 18.06 -0.28
C ALA A 209 -5.16 19.47 -0.08
N GLY A 210 -4.61 20.09 -1.13
CA GLY A 210 -4.03 21.43 -1.12
C GLY A 210 -2.53 21.49 -0.82
N TYR A 211 -1.85 20.37 -0.76
CA TYR A 211 -0.40 20.31 -0.52
C TYR A 211 0.37 20.27 -1.84
N ASN A 212 1.43 21.10 -1.95
CA ASN A 212 2.25 21.12 -3.16
C ASN A 212 2.91 19.76 -3.41
N PRO A 213 2.61 19.09 -4.55
CA PRO A 213 3.10 17.73 -4.82
C PRO A 213 4.63 17.64 -4.98
N GLU A 214 5.34 18.75 -5.19
CA GLU A 214 6.80 18.79 -5.23
C GLU A 214 7.43 18.31 -3.91
N ASN A 215 6.73 18.47 -2.79
CA ASN A 215 7.20 18.00 -1.49
C ASN A 215 7.37 16.49 -1.42
N ALA A 216 6.65 15.71 -2.21
CA ALA A 216 6.84 14.27 -2.29
C ALA A 216 8.25 13.92 -2.78
N VAL A 217 8.76 14.64 -3.79
CA VAL A 217 10.13 14.46 -4.29
C VAL A 217 11.15 14.68 -3.17
N TYR A 218 11.02 15.78 -2.42
CA TYR A 218 11.94 16.10 -1.32
C TYR A 218 11.88 15.08 -0.17
N VAL A 219 10.72 14.48 0.10
CA VAL A 219 10.61 13.39 1.08
C VAL A 219 11.42 12.19 0.64
N TRP A 220 11.26 11.75 -0.60
CA TRP A 220 11.97 10.58 -1.13
C TRP A 220 13.47 10.83 -1.27
N GLU A 221 13.89 12.04 -1.63
CA GLU A 221 15.31 12.42 -1.64
C GLU A 221 15.93 12.35 -0.22
N ARG A 222 15.22 12.87 0.81
CA ARG A 222 15.66 12.76 2.21
C ARG A 222 15.67 11.32 2.72
N MET A 223 14.67 10.51 2.32
CA MET A 223 14.61 9.10 2.66
C MET A 223 15.81 8.34 2.09
N SER A 224 16.12 8.55 0.81
CA SER A 224 17.27 7.94 0.12
C SER A 224 18.59 8.36 0.75
N ALA A 225 18.75 9.64 1.10
CA ALA A 225 19.96 10.14 1.76
C ALA A 225 20.19 9.49 3.13
N LYS A 226 19.10 9.21 3.89
CA LYS A 226 19.19 8.53 5.18
C LYS A 226 19.57 7.05 5.05
N ALA A 227 19.27 6.39 3.93
CA ALA A 227 19.64 4.99 3.68
C ALA A 227 21.10 4.80 3.29
N GLY A 228 21.81 5.87 2.93
CA GLY A 228 23.20 5.80 2.47
C GLY A 228 24.15 5.23 3.53
N GLY A 229 24.66 4.00 3.31
CA GLY A 229 25.74 3.37 4.08
C GLY A 229 25.33 2.56 5.32
N GLN A 230 24.06 2.46 5.65
CA GLN A 230 23.51 1.62 6.74
C GLN A 230 22.32 0.81 6.25
N ALA A 231 21.83 -0.12 7.10
CA ALA A 231 20.58 -0.82 6.82
C ALA A 231 19.47 0.22 6.52
N PRO A 232 18.71 0.06 5.41
CA PRO A 232 17.67 1.03 5.07
C PRO A 232 16.64 1.13 6.20
N PRO A 233 16.06 2.32 6.44
CA PRO A 233 14.94 2.46 7.35
C PRO A 233 13.83 1.46 7.02
N GLU A 234 13.05 1.02 8.01
CA GLU A 234 11.97 0.03 7.84
C GLU A 234 11.01 0.43 6.71
N PHE A 235 10.64 1.69 6.65
CA PHE A 235 9.82 2.23 5.57
C PHE A 235 10.42 1.97 4.18
N MET A 236 11.74 2.07 4.02
CA MET A 236 12.39 1.79 2.74
C MET A 236 12.57 0.31 2.43
N SER A 237 12.53 -0.55 3.44
CA SER A 237 12.55 -2.00 3.24
C SER A 237 11.23 -2.48 2.61
N THR A 238 10.11 -1.87 2.99
CA THR A 238 8.79 -2.15 2.43
C THR A 238 8.46 -1.31 1.21
N HIS A 239 9.00 -0.08 1.12
CA HIS A 239 8.78 0.89 0.03
C HIS A 239 10.13 1.36 -0.56
N PRO A 240 10.80 0.53 -1.38
CA PRO A 240 12.11 0.87 -1.90
C PRO A 240 12.11 2.19 -2.68
N SER A 241 13.02 3.09 -2.31
CA SER A 241 13.29 4.31 -3.06
C SER A 241 14.43 4.07 -4.04
N ASN A 242 14.28 4.55 -5.25
CA ASN A 242 15.33 4.58 -6.27
C ASN A 242 15.19 5.85 -7.13
N GLU A 243 16.20 6.13 -7.94
CA GLU A 243 16.19 7.27 -8.86
C GLU A 243 15.00 7.24 -9.82
N THR A 244 14.58 6.06 -10.25
CA THR A 244 13.40 5.88 -11.12
C THR A 244 12.14 6.39 -10.45
N ARG A 245 11.94 6.12 -9.15
CA ARG A 245 10.78 6.60 -8.39
C ARG A 245 10.77 8.13 -8.33
N ILE A 246 11.89 8.75 -7.99
CA ILE A 246 12.04 10.21 -7.93
C ILE A 246 11.80 10.83 -9.31
N THR A 247 12.35 10.24 -10.37
CA THR A 247 12.14 10.68 -11.74
C THR A 247 10.68 10.62 -12.14
N ASN A 248 10.00 9.52 -11.84
CA ASN A 248 8.59 9.34 -12.13
C ASN A 248 7.72 10.38 -11.40
N LEU A 249 7.95 10.63 -10.12
CA LEU A 249 7.25 11.65 -9.36
C LEU A 249 7.38 13.02 -10.04
N LYS A 250 8.61 13.43 -10.43
CA LYS A 250 8.85 14.69 -11.14
C LYS A 250 8.07 14.77 -12.46
N GLN A 251 7.96 13.66 -13.19
CA GLN A 251 7.21 13.60 -14.46
C GLN A 251 5.69 13.72 -14.27
N TRP A 252 5.13 13.18 -13.17
CA TRP A 252 3.69 13.19 -12.92
C TRP A 252 3.17 14.51 -12.34
N ILE A 253 4.01 15.29 -11.65
CA ILE A 253 3.63 16.55 -10.97
C ILE A 253 2.83 17.50 -11.87
N PRO A 254 3.24 17.81 -13.13
CA PRO A 254 2.47 18.73 -13.98
C PRO A 254 1.03 18.27 -14.20
N ASN A 255 0.83 16.98 -14.52
CA ASN A 255 -0.49 16.40 -14.73
C ASN A 255 -1.31 16.37 -13.44
N VAL A 256 -0.70 16.06 -12.31
CA VAL A 256 -1.34 16.04 -11.00
C VAL A 256 -1.83 17.45 -10.60
N LYS A 257 -1.05 18.50 -10.90
CA LYS A 257 -1.47 19.90 -10.67
C LYS A 257 -2.69 20.26 -11.54
N VAL A 258 -2.74 19.82 -12.80
CA VAL A 258 -3.89 19.98 -13.68
C VAL A 258 -5.13 19.27 -13.14
N GLU A 259 -4.96 18.02 -12.69
CA GLU A 259 -6.08 17.26 -12.08
C GLU A 259 -6.58 17.92 -10.78
N ALA A 260 -5.68 18.38 -9.90
CA ALA A 260 -6.06 19.07 -8.67
C ALA A 260 -6.82 20.39 -8.93
N ALA A 261 -6.54 21.08 -10.03
CA ALA A 261 -7.25 22.28 -10.42
C ALA A 261 -8.74 22.02 -10.69
N LYS A 262 -9.13 20.83 -11.15
CA LYS A 262 -10.54 20.43 -11.32
C LYS A 262 -11.30 20.39 -9.99
N PHE A 263 -10.57 20.29 -8.89
CA PHE A 263 -11.09 20.34 -7.51
C PHE A 263 -10.89 21.71 -6.85
N GLY A 264 -10.58 22.76 -7.63
CA GLY A 264 -10.42 24.13 -7.14
C GLY A 264 -9.08 24.38 -6.42
N VAL A 265 -8.09 23.50 -6.58
CA VAL A 265 -6.75 23.68 -6.00
C VAL A 265 -5.78 24.14 -7.07
N VAL A 266 -5.19 25.32 -6.86
CA VAL A 266 -4.21 25.92 -7.79
C VAL A 266 -2.91 26.17 -7.06
N PHE A 267 -1.82 25.67 -7.61
CA PHE A 267 -0.47 25.90 -7.11
C PHE A 267 0.19 27.04 -7.89
N LYS A 268 0.67 28.02 -7.14
CA LYS A 268 1.42 29.16 -7.71
C LYS A 268 2.87 28.76 -7.98
#